data_4557dbb9266c34bb28806bba724fdcf5
#
_entry.id   4557dbb9266c34bb28806bba724fdcf5
#
_cell.length_a   1.000
_cell.length_b   1.000
_cell.length_c   1.000
_cell.angle_alpha   90.00
_cell.angle_beta   90.00
_cell.angle_gamma   90.00
#
_symmetry.space_group_name_H-M   'P 1'
#
loop_
_entity.id
_entity.type
_entity.pdbx_description
1 polymer ?
#
loop_
_entity_poly.entity_id
_entity_poly.type
_entity_poly.pdbx_seq_one_letter_code
_entity_poly.pdbx_strand_id
1 'polypeptide(L)'
;MEITVLIRVYDRIDDLKYNLQIIRDTWKDNNYHVIVVSNGKSKGYDIPSDSLRHIDKLVVLEENAGHRKGNSQLLMEGAKFIPESSQFTLILEADTWVYGDAIISKYAKRLAETPNAVWASADWYDKYYALATDFALIKTDYIRKHPGIFDFELFPECHITNFLRDTNSDFIWITENMPVHVPSYISYKYPYVPNIKEGRFYVFPKSKTVTHHIEFLKDGIEQKKGYFNIVSDTDYFPEAKISAKAWNRFKMRFWIGLTKCFVKRSWYSKKTYKEIEE
;
A
#
# COMPACT_ATOMS: atom_id res chain seq x y z
N MET A 1 -10.10 1.70 -17.39
CA MET A 1 -10.63 2.72 -16.47
C MET A 1 -9.57 3.79 -16.29
N GLU A 2 -9.99 5.03 -16.01
CA GLU A 2 -9.07 6.13 -15.68
C GLU A 2 -8.84 6.14 -14.17
N ILE A 3 -7.61 5.90 -13.75
CA ILE A 3 -7.24 5.77 -12.33
C ILE A 3 -6.10 6.72 -12.01
N THR A 4 -6.26 7.56 -11.00
CA THR A 4 -5.15 8.32 -10.44
C THR A 4 -4.41 7.48 -9.39
N VAL A 5 -3.09 7.41 -9.48
CA VAL A 5 -2.23 6.82 -8.46
C VAL A 5 -1.59 7.96 -7.68
N LEU A 6 -2.02 8.15 -6.45
CA LEU A 6 -1.52 9.19 -5.55
C LEU A 6 -0.49 8.58 -4.60
N ILE A 7 0.79 8.81 -4.90
CA ILE A 7 1.91 8.28 -4.12
C ILE A 7 2.43 9.36 -3.19
N ARG A 8 2.48 9.04 -1.90
CA ARG A 8 3.07 9.89 -0.88
C ARG A 8 4.46 9.40 -0.48
N VAL A 9 5.40 10.32 -0.32
CA VAL A 9 6.77 10.01 0.05
C VAL A 9 7.38 11.09 0.95
N TYR A 10 8.17 10.65 1.93
CA TYR A 10 9.02 11.51 2.75
C TYR A 10 10.49 11.16 2.51
N ASP A 11 10.97 10.02 2.99
CA ASP A 11 12.36 9.57 2.96
C ASP A 11 12.58 8.25 2.16
N ARG A 12 11.52 7.61 1.68
CA ARG A 12 11.55 6.34 0.95
C ARG A 12 11.86 6.54 -0.54
N ILE A 13 12.92 7.26 -0.85
CA ILE A 13 13.25 7.66 -2.23
C ILE A 13 13.66 6.47 -3.10
N ASP A 14 14.45 5.54 -2.56
CA ASP A 14 14.84 4.32 -3.29
C ASP A 14 13.64 3.43 -3.55
N ASP A 15 12.78 3.26 -2.56
CA ASP A 15 11.52 2.53 -2.72
C ASP A 15 10.64 3.15 -3.81
N LEU A 16 10.47 4.47 -3.79
CA LEU A 16 9.71 5.21 -4.79
C LEU A 16 10.23 4.96 -6.20
N LYS A 17 11.55 5.00 -6.40
CA LYS A 17 12.18 4.76 -7.70
C LYS A 17 11.75 3.42 -8.29
N TYR A 18 11.87 2.34 -7.52
CA TYR A 18 11.48 1.01 -7.99
C TYR A 18 9.97 0.87 -8.11
N ASN A 19 9.19 1.47 -7.22
CA ASN A 19 7.73 1.46 -7.31
C ASN A 19 7.23 2.09 -8.62
N LEU A 20 7.73 3.26 -8.96
CA LEU A 20 7.41 3.95 -10.22
C LEU A 20 7.77 3.10 -11.45
N GLN A 21 8.94 2.48 -11.44
CA GLN A 21 9.36 1.56 -12.51
C GLN A 21 8.39 0.39 -12.63
N ILE A 22 8.07 -0.29 -11.52
CA ILE A 22 7.12 -1.41 -11.50
C ILE A 22 5.75 -1.00 -12.06
N ILE A 23 5.22 0.15 -11.64
CA ILE A 23 3.95 0.67 -12.14
C ILE A 23 3.99 0.80 -13.67
N ARG A 24 5.00 1.48 -14.21
CA ARG A 24 5.10 1.72 -15.66
C ARG A 24 5.36 0.44 -16.47
N ASP A 25 6.11 -0.49 -15.91
CA ASP A 25 6.47 -1.73 -16.60
C ASP A 25 5.36 -2.78 -16.56
N THR A 26 4.57 -2.84 -15.47
CA THR A 26 3.72 -4.01 -15.21
C THR A 26 2.21 -3.73 -15.15
N TRP A 27 1.78 -2.47 -14.96
CA TRP A 27 0.36 -2.14 -14.90
C TRP A 27 -0.14 -1.78 -16.30
N LYS A 28 -1.00 -2.61 -16.89
CA LYS A 28 -1.40 -2.52 -18.30
C LYS A 28 -2.92 -2.54 -18.53
N ASP A 29 -3.72 -2.88 -17.50
CA ASP A 29 -5.15 -3.10 -17.67
C ASP A 29 -5.97 -1.80 -17.61
N ASN A 30 -5.35 -0.70 -17.12
CA ASN A 30 -6.01 0.59 -16.96
C ASN A 30 -5.10 1.74 -17.41
N ASN A 31 -5.69 2.94 -17.56
CA ASN A 31 -4.93 4.17 -17.78
C ASN A 31 -4.61 4.81 -16.43
N TYR A 32 -3.33 5.03 -16.17
CA TYR A 32 -2.84 5.56 -14.90
C TYR A 32 -2.26 6.95 -15.03
N HIS A 33 -2.79 7.87 -14.21
CA HIS A 33 -2.19 9.19 -13.97
C HIS A 33 -1.47 9.17 -12.61
N VAL A 34 -0.14 9.24 -12.63
CA VAL A 34 0.69 9.09 -11.44
C VAL A 34 1.05 10.46 -10.86
N ILE A 35 0.54 10.73 -9.67
CA ILE A 35 0.85 11.90 -8.87
C ILE A 35 1.78 11.49 -7.73
N VAL A 36 2.94 12.12 -7.62
CA VAL A 36 3.84 11.95 -6.49
C VAL A 36 3.83 13.22 -5.66
N VAL A 37 3.62 13.09 -4.35
CA VAL A 37 3.68 14.18 -3.40
C VAL A 37 4.77 13.90 -2.38
N SER A 38 5.72 14.84 -2.26
CA SER A 38 6.87 14.74 -1.36
C SER A 38 6.91 15.91 -0.38
N ASN A 39 7.26 15.64 0.87
CA ASN A 39 7.54 16.66 1.89
C ASN A 39 8.90 16.45 2.57
N GLY A 40 9.83 15.76 1.89
CA GLY A 40 11.17 15.46 2.40
C GLY A 40 12.25 16.43 1.99
N LYS A 41 11.94 17.42 1.12
CA LYS A 41 12.91 18.33 0.50
C LYS A 41 13.78 19.06 1.54
N SER A 42 13.22 19.59 2.61
CA SER A 42 13.96 20.30 3.66
C SER A 42 14.97 19.42 4.41
N LYS A 43 14.93 18.11 4.23
CA LYS A 43 15.87 17.13 4.78
C LYS A 43 16.79 16.50 3.74
N GLY A 44 16.76 17.01 2.51
CA GLY A 44 17.58 16.51 1.40
C GLY A 44 17.06 15.24 0.73
N TYR A 45 15.79 14.88 0.95
CA TYR A 45 15.14 13.75 0.27
C TYR A 45 14.53 14.22 -1.05
N ASP A 46 15.39 14.46 -2.04
CA ASP A 46 14.98 14.91 -3.36
C ASP A 46 14.56 13.73 -4.25
N ILE A 47 13.56 13.97 -5.10
CA ILE A 47 13.15 12.97 -6.09
C ILE A 47 14.19 12.92 -7.21
N PRO A 48 14.80 11.75 -7.49
CA PRO A 48 15.83 11.62 -8.53
C PRO A 48 15.28 11.98 -9.92
N SER A 49 16.12 12.66 -10.72
CA SER A 49 15.73 13.11 -12.06
C SER A 49 15.34 11.97 -13.00
N ASP A 50 15.94 10.79 -12.85
CA ASP A 50 15.60 9.59 -13.62
C ASP A 50 14.21 9.03 -13.29
N SER A 51 13.67 9.34 -12.11
CA SER A 51 12.32 8.97 -11.70
C SER A 51 11.24 9.88 -12.29
N LEU A 52 11.58 11.13 -12.65
CA LEU A 52 10.60 12.13 -13.13
C LEU A 52 9.85 11.68 -14.39
N ARG A 53 10.49 10.93 -15.27
CA ARG A 53 9.85 10.40 -16.50
C ARG A 53 8.67 9.44 -16.23
N HIS A 54 8.55 8.93 -15.01
CA HIS A 54 7.50 8.01 -14.59
C HIS A 54 6.36 8.71 -13.84
N ILE A 55 6.47 10.02 -13.63
CA ILE A 55 5.55 10.85 -12.86
C ILE A 55 4.81 11.79 -13.80
N ASP A 56 3.48 11.78 -13.77
CA ASP A 56 2.68 12.72 -14.57
C ASP A 56 2.54 14.08 -13.85
N LYS A 57 2.49 14.07 -12.51
CA LYS A 57 2.47 15.28 -11.69
C LYS A 57 3.33 15.09 -10.44
N LEU A 58 4.34 15.93 -10.27
CA LEU A 58 5.12 16.04 -9.04
C LEU A 58 4.66 17.26 -8.23
N VAL A 59 4.41 17.06 -6.94
CA VAL A 59 4.12 18.10 -5.96
C VAL A 59 5.17 18.00 -4.85
N VAL A 60 5.94 19.05 -4.63
CA VAL A 60 6.97 19.11 -3.60
C VAL A 60 6.56 20.15 -2.57
N LEU A 61 6.43 19.75 -1.31
CA LEU A 61 6.11 20.62 -0.21
C LEU A 61 7.40 21.03 0.49
N GLU A 62 7.52 22.31 0.80
CA GLU A 62 8.74 22.85 1.44
C GLU A 62 8.88 22.36 2.90
N GLU A 63 7.76 22.15 3.59
CA GLU A 63 7.73 21.76 4.99
C GLU A 63 7.02 20.44 5.22
N ASN A 64 7.53 19.67 6.17
CA ASN A 64 6.88 18.46 6.68
C ASN A 64 6.22 18.78 8.04
N ALA A 65 4.91 18.65 8.09
CA ALA A 65 4.12 18.87 9.31
C ALA A 65 4.26 17.73 10.35
N GLY A 66 5.26 16.85 10.21
CA GLY A 66 5.51 15.71 11.09
C GLY A 66 4.89 14.41 10.56
N HIS A 67 5.12 13.30 11.28
CA HIS A 67 4.82 11.97 10.77
C HIS A 67 3.33 11.78 10.38
N ARG A 68 2.40 12.12 11.25
CA ARG A 68 0.96 11.90 10.99
C ARG A 68 0.34 13.05 10.20
N LYS A 69 0.50 14.26 10.67
CA LYS A 69 -0.02 15.46 10.00
C LYS A 69 0.66 15.68 8.64
N GLY A 70 1.95 15.35 8.50
CA GLY A 70 2.65 15.36 7.23
C GLY A 70 2.09 14.36 6.23
N ASN A 71 1.61 13.20 6.68
CA ASN A 71 0.95 12.23 5.82
C ASN A 71 -0.42 12.75 5.34
N SER A 72 -1.22 13.35 6.23
CA SER A 72 -2.46 14.05 5.87
C SER A 72 -2.19 15.15 4.84
N GLN A 73 -1.19 15.99 5.09
CA GLN A 73 -0.76 17.07 4.19
C GLN A 73 -0.45 16.56 2.78
N LEU A 74 0.31 15.46 2.66
CA LEU A 74 0.66 14.86 1.36
C LEU A 74 -0.60 14.43 0.59
N LEU A 75 -1.56 13.77 1.26
CA LEU A 75 -2.79 13.32 0.62
C LEU A 75 -3.70 14.49 0.23
N MET A 76 -3.87 15.46 1.11
CA MET A 76 -4.69 16.65 0.84
C MET A 76 -4.14 17.49 -0.32
N GLU A 77 -2.82 17.73 -0.34
CA GLU A 77 -2.19 18.48 -1.42
C GLU A 77 -2.25 17.73 -2.75
N GLY A 78 -1.98 16.42 -2.74
CA GLY A 78 -2.05 15.61 -3.94
C GLY A 78 -3.46 15.51 -4.51
N ALA A 79 -4.48 15.44 -3.67
CA ALA A 79 -5.87 15.36 -4.11
C ALA A 79 -6.32 16.56 -4.97
N LYS A 80 -5.70 17.72 -4.80
CA LYS A 80 -5.98 18.93 -5.61
C LYS A 80 -5.62 18.77 -7.09
N PHE A 81 -4.77 17.81 -7.43
CA PHE A 81 -4.27 17.57 -8.79
C PHE A 81 -4.88 16.34 -9.47
N ILE A 82 -5.87 15.70 -8.85
CA ILE A 82 -6.56 14.55 -9.44
C ILE A 82 -7.35 15.03 -10.67
N PRO A 83 -7.07 14.50 -11.89
CA PRO A 83 -7.78 14.86 -13.11
C PRO A 83 -9.29 14.63 -12.99
N GLU A 84 -10.10 15.48 -13.62
CA GLU A 84 -11.56 15.35 -13.64
C GLU A 84 -12.03 14.01 -14.25
N SER A 85 -11.29 13.49 -15.22
CA SER A 85 -11.57 12.21 -15.88
C SER A 85 -11.35 11.00 -14.99
N SER A 86 -10.65 11.15 -13.84
CA SER A 86 -10.31 10.02 -12.96
C SER A 86 -11.56 9.46 -12.28
N GLN A 87 -11.82 8.19 -12.51
CA GLN A 87 -12.95 7.45 -11.91
C GLN A 87 -12.61 6.95 -10.51
N PHE A 88 -11.37 6.50 -10.33
CA PHE A 88 -10.86 5.98 -9.06
C PHE A 88 -9.53 6.64 -8.72
N THR A 89 -9.25 6.75 -7.43
CA THR A 89 -7.96 7.17 -6.90
C THR A 89 -7.40 6.04 -6.06
N LEU A 90 -6.21 5.58 -6.41
CA LEU A 90 -5.43 4.65 -5.61
C LEU A 90 -4.45 5.47 -4.78
N ILE A 91 -4.61 5.49 -3.45
CA ILE A 91 -3.56 5.99 -2.57
C ILE A 91 -2.55 4.88 -2.33
N LEU A 92 -1.27 5.22 -2.44
CA LEU A 92 -0.18 4.27 -2.38
C LEU A 92 1.00 4.85 -1.59
N GLU A 93 1.59 4.05 -0.71
CA GLU A 93 2.88 4.42 -0.11
C GLU A 93 4.03 4.13 -1.08
N ALA A 94 5.07 4.95 -1.02
CA ALA A 94 6.23 4.80 -1.90
C ALA A 94 6.89 3.41 -1.78
N ASP A 95 6.81 2.82 -0.60
CA ASP A 95 7.38 1.51 -0.27
C ASP A 95 6.40 0.32 -0.47
N THR A 96 5.23 0.56 -1.07
CA THR A 96 4.26 -0.51 -1.40
C THR A 96 4.36 -0.87 -2.88
N TRP A 97 5.02 -1.98 -3.19
CA TRP A 97 5.25 -2.46 -4.56
C TRP A 97 4.25 -3.55 -4.94
N VAL A 98 3.54 -3.34 -6.03
CA VAL A 98 2.51 -4.26 -6.53
C VAL A 98 2.86 -4.68 -7.97
N TYR A 99 3.00 -5.98 -8.21
CA TYR A 99 3.28 -6.50 -9.55
C TYR A 99 1.98 -6.73 -10.33
N GLY A 100 1.83 -5.95 -11.41
CA GLY A 100 0.62 -5.94 -12.23
C GLY A 100 -0.57 -5.29 -11.52
N ASP A 101 -1.60 -4.95 -12.27
CA ASP A 101 -2.75 -4.18 -11.78
C ASP A 101 -4.06 -4.99 -11.67
N ALA A 102 -3.96 -6.32 -11.70
CA ALA A 102 -5.14 -7.20 -11.60
C ALA A 102 -5.95 -6.98 -10.30
N ILE A 103 -5.26 -6.73 -9.17
CA ILE A 103 -5.94 -6.43 -7.90
C ILE A 103 -6.66 -5.08 -7.97
N ILE A 104 -6.06 -4.09 -8.61
CA ILE A 104 -6.65 -2.75 -8.78
C ILE A 104 -7.90 -2.88 -9.63
N SER A 105 -7.82 -3.51 -10.80
CA SER A 105 -8.94 -3.76 -11.70
C SER A 105 -10.09 -4.50 -11.02
N LYS A 106 -9.76 -5.54 -10.24
CA LYS A 106 -10.75 -6.33 -9.47
C LYS A 106 -11.53 -5.45 -8.49
N TYR A 107 -10.84 -4.64 -7.70
CA TYR A 107 -11.50 -3.85 -6.66
C TYR A 107 -12.13 -2.57 -7.21
N ALA A 108 -11.61 -1.98 -8.29
CA ALA A 108 -12.29 -0.91 -9.00
C ALA A 108 -13.65 -1.37 -9.55
N LYS A 109 -13.70 -2.56 -10.18
CA LYS A 109 -14.95 -3.15 -10.63
C LYS A 109 -15.93 -3.40 -9.47
N ARG A 110 -15.46 -3.97 -8.37
CA ARG A 110 -16.31 -4.19 -7.17
C ARG A 110 -16.86 -2.90 -6.59
N LEU A 111 -16.04 -1.84 -6.51
CA LEU A 111 -16.50 -0.52 -6.08
C LEU A 111 -17.54 0.06 -7.04
N ALA A 112 -17.35 -0.09 -8.36
CA ALA A 112 -18.34 0.36 -9.36
C ALA A 112 -19.68 -0.37 -9.20
N GLU A 113 -19.65 -1.68 -8.92
CA GLU A 113 -20.82 -2.53 -8.75
C GLU A 113 -21.50 -2.38 -7.38
N THR A 114 -20.87 -1.73 -6.40
CA THR A 114 -21.40 -1.53 -5.05
C THR A 114 -21.66 -0.03 -4.81
N PRO A 115 -22.90 0.45 -4.95
CA PRO A 115 -23.21 1.89 -4.97
C PRO A 115 -22.70 2.65 -3.73
N ASN A 116 -22.98 2.14 -2.53
CA ASN A 116 -22.62 2.81 -1.27
C ASN A 116 -21.15 2.62 -0.87
N ALA A 117 -20.45 1.62 -1.42
CA ALA A 117 -19.05 1.41 -1.12
C ALA A 117 -18.19 2.43 -1.88
N VAL A 118 -17.39 3.17 -1.15
CA VAL A 118 -16.55 4.26 -1.69
C VAL A 118 -15.06 4.01 -1.50
N TRP A 119 -14.70 3.06 -0.64
CA TRP A 119 -13.34 2.73 -0.23
C TRP A 119 -13.08 1.23 -0.32
N ALA A 120 -11.88 0.84 -0.74
CA ALA A 120 -11.42 -0.55 -0.66
C ALA A 120 -9.98 -0.59 -0.17
N SER A 121 -9.72 -1.26 0.94
CA SER A 121 -8.38 -1.52 1.48
C SER A 121 -8.35 -2.75 2.38
N ALA A 122 -7.16 -3.10 2.87
CA ALA A 122 -7.00 -4.15 3.87
C ALA A 122 -7.38 -3.66 5.27
N ASP A 123 -7.55 -4.61 6.18
CA ASP A 123 -7.64 -4.38 7.61
C ASP A 123 -6.24 -4.15 8.20
N TRP A 124 -6.08 -3.16 9.08
CA TRP A 124 -4.76 -2.78 9.61
C TRP A 124 -4.53 -3.18 11.07
N TYR A 125 -5.56 -3.14 11.91
CA TYR A 125 -5.46 -3.45 13.33
C TYR A 125 -6.45 -4.50 13.80
N ASP A 126 -6.09 -5.21 14.90
CA ASP A 126 -6.90 -6.27 15.47
C ASP A 126 -7.87 -5.83 16.57
N LYS A 127 -7.64 -4.67 17.16
CA LYS A 127 -8.41 -4.21 18.33
C LYS A 127 -9.59 -3.34 17.97
N TYR A 128 -9.53 -2.73 16.80
CA TYR A 128 -10.58 -1.85 16.29
C TYR A 128 -10.52 -1.82 14.78
N TYR A 129 -11.60 -1.36 14.17
CA TYR A 129 -11.65 -1.20 12.72
C TYR A 129 -10.66 -0.13 12.29
N ALA A 130 -9.77 -0.51 11.41
CA ALA A 130 -8.80 0.38 10.85
C ALA A 130 -8.51 -0.01 9.41
N LEU A 131 -8.88 0.87 8.49
CA LEU A 131 -8.69 0.69 7.06
C LEU A 131 -7.27 1.07 6.69
N ALA A 132 -6.52 0.12 6.13
CA ALA A 132 -5.15 0.35 5.68
C ALA A 132 -5.08 1.52 4.69
N THR A 133 -4.03 2.33 4.80
CA THR A 133 -3.79 3.49 3.94
C THR A 133 -2.54 3.37 3.07
N ASP A 134 -1.79 2.28 3.22
CA ASP A 134 -0.62 1.96 2.41
C ASP A 134 -0.98 1.58 0.96
N PHE A 135 -2.17 0.96 0.82
CA PHE A 135 -2.80 0.62 -0.45
C PHE A 135 -4.32 0.70 -0.29
N ALA A 136 -4.93 1.73 -0.84
CA ALA A 136 -6.39 1.87 -0.81
C ALA A 136 -6.94 2.48 -2.10
N LEU A 137 -7.99 1.86 -2.63
CA LEU A 137 -8.69 2.34 -3.81
C LEU A 137 -9.98 3.05 -3.41
N ILE A 138 -10.23 4.23 -3.98
CA ILE A 138 -11.30 5.13 -3.57
C ILE A 138 -12.06 5.60 -4.81
N LYS A 139 -13.38 5.74 -4.74
CA LYS A 139 -14.14 6.47 -5.77
C LYS A 139 -13.71 7.94 -5.77
N THR A 140 -13.19 8.45 -6.88
CA THR A 140 -12.66 9.82 -6.95
C THR A 140 -13.72 10.86 -6.63
N ASP A 141 -14.96 10.65 -7.05
CA ASP A 141 -16.06 11.57 -6.75
C ASP A 141 -16.34 11.69 -5.25
N TYR A 142 -16.06 10.63 -4.48
CA TYR A 142 -16.19 10.70 -3.03
C TYR A 142 -15.14 11.62 -2.42
N ILE A 143 -13.88 11.55 -2.87
CA ILE A 143 -12.82 12.47 -2.41
C ILE A 143 -13.20 13.92 -2.70
N ARG A 144 -13.74 14.21 -3.89
CA ARG A 144 -14.16 15.56 -4.29
C ARG A 144 -15.30 16.11 -3.42
N LYS A 145 -16.26 15.26 -3.08
CA LYS A 145 -17.40 15.62 -2.23
C LYS A 145 -17.03 15.73 -0.76
N HIS A 146 -16.01 15.01 -0.34
CA HIS A 146 -15.61 14.85 1.07
C HIS A 146 -14.10 15.05 1.25
N PRO A 147 -13.55 16.26 0.97
CA PRO A 147 -12.11 16.50 1.04
C PRO A 147 -11.51 16.29 2.44
N GLY A 148 -12.34 16.39 3.49
CA GLY A 148 -11.92 16.11 4.87
C GLY A 148 -11.56 14.66 5.18
N ILE A 149 -11.78 13.71 4.23
CA ILE A 149 -11.38 12.31 4.44
C ILE A 149 -9.87 12.16 4.67
N PHE A 150 -9.07 13.08 4.17
CA PHE A 150 -7.61 13.08 4.36
C PHE A 150 -7.12 14.06 5.43
N ASP A 151 -8.01 14.77 6.11
CA ASP A 151 -7.66 15.74 7.15
C ASP A 151 -7.60 15.04 8.52
N PHE A 152 -6.51 14.34 8.79
CA PHE A 152 -6.28 13.64 10.04
C PHE A 152 -5.03 14.12 10.78
N GLU A 153 -5.11 14.15 12.10
CA GLU A 153 -3.99 14.51 12.98
C GLU A 153 -3.38 13.30 13.69
N LEU A 154 -4.12 12.20 13.83
CA LEU A 154 -3.70 11.00 14.54
C LEU A 154 -3.60 9.80 13.60
N PHE A 155 -4.22 8.69 13.97
CA PHE A 155 -4.17 7.43 13.21
C PHE A 155 -5.02 7.53 11.95
N PRO A 156 -4.43 7.59 10.74
CA PRO A 156 -5.18 7.74 9.50
C PRO A 156 -6.20 6.62 9.32
N GLU A 157 -5.84 5.39 9.68
CA GLU A 157 -6.65 4.21 9.50
C GLU A 157 -7.96 4.30 10.30
N CYS A 158 -7.88 4.79 11.54
CA CYS A 158 -9.06 5.00 12.40
C CYS A 158 -9.87 6.20 11.94
N HIS A 159 -9.20 7.30 11.55
CA HIS A 159 -9.87 8.48 11.00
C HIS A 159 -10.73 8.13 9.79
N ILE A 160 -10.14 7.43 8.80
CA ILE A 160 -10.84 7.01 7.60
C ILE A 160 -12.08 6.17 7.96
N THR A 161 -11.91 5.21 8.86
CA THR A 161 -13.03 4.35 9.27
C THR A 161 -14.16 5.15 9.90
N ASN A 162 -13.84 6.04 10.84
CA ASN A 162 -14.83 6.90 11.49
C ASN A 162 -15.47 7.86 10.49
N PHE A 163 -14.68 8.45 9.60
CA PHE A 163 -15.18 9.36 8.58
C PHE A 163 -16.19 8.68 7.64
N LEU A 164 -15.91 7.45 7.20
CA LEU A 164 -16.85 6.66 6.39
C LEU A 164 -18.13 6.37 7.16
N ARG A 165 -18.04 6.01 8.45
CA ARG A 165 -19.21 5.81 9.31
C ARG A 165 -20.06 7.09 9.40
N ASP A 166 -19.43 8.22 9.69
CA ASP A 166 -20.11 9.49 9.92
C ASP A 166 -20.78 10.02 8.65
N THR A 167 -20.25 9.65 7.48
CA THR A 167 -20.87 9.94 6.18
C THR A 167 -21.79 8.84 5.66
N ASN A 168 -22.07 7.80 6.47
CA ASN A 168 -22.89 6.65 6.13
C ASN A 168 -22.46 5.98 4.80
N SER A 169 -21.15 5.82 4.63
CA SER A 169 -20.53 5.25 3.43
C SER A 169 -19.94 3.89 3.73
N ASP A 170 -20.08 2.95 2.79
CA ASP A 170 -19.56 1.59 2.94
C ASP A 170 -18.13 1.45 2.40
N PHE A 171 -17.47 0.36 2.77
CA PHE A 171 -16.17 -0.02 2.25
C PHE A 171 -16.10 -1.52 1.89
N ILE A 172 -15.08 -1.89 1.15
CA ILE A 172 -14.82 -3.27 0.74
C ILE A 172 -13.47 -3.71 1.28
N TRP A 173 -13.42 -4.85 1.95
CA TRP A 173 -12.16 -5.45 2.38
C TRP A 173 -11.37 -6.03 1.21
N ILE A 174 -10.09 -5.63 1.10
CA ILE A 174 -9.10 -6.28 0.23
C ILE A 174 -8.54 -7.50 0.97
N THR A 175 -9.15 -8.64 0.77
CA THR A 175 -8.79 -9.87 1.50
C THR A 175 -7.44 -10.46 1.09
N GLU A 176 -6.92 -10.10 -0.06
CA GLU A 176 -5.60 -10.50 -0.55
C GLU A 176 -4.46 -9.83 0.21
N ASN A 177 -4.69 -8.64 0.74
CA ASN A 177 -3.71 -7.83 1.48
C ASN A 177 -3.91 -7.88 2.99
N MET A 178 -4.34 -9.01 3.52
CA MET A 178 -4.36 -9.22 4.96
C MET A 178 -2.96 -9.57 5.46
N PRO A 179 -2.35 -8.76 6.33
CA PRO A 179 -1.02 -9.02 6.85
C PRO A 179 -0.98 -10.26 7.72
N VAL A 180 0.13 -10.97 7.68
CA VAL A 180 0.38 -12.16 8.51
C VAL A 180 1.48 -11.84 9.50
N HIS A 181 1.16 -11.90 10.79
CA HIS A 181 2.14 -11.79 11.85
C HIS A 181 2.98 -13.06 11.94
N VAL A 182 4.29 -12.92 11.85
CA VAL A 182 5.24 -14.03 12.00
C VAL A 182 5.98 -13.89 13.32
N PRO A 183 5.97 -14.89 14.21
CA PRO A 183 6.79 -14.86 15.40
C PRO A 183 8.27 -14.68 15.08
N SER A 184 8.97 -13.84 15.85
CA SER A 184 10.39 -13.51 15.60
C SER A 184 11.32 -14.73 15.55
N TYR A 185 11.06 -15.75 16.38
CA TYR A 185 11.85 -16.97 16.38
C TYR A 185 11.70 -17.79 15.09
N ILE A 186 10.58 -17.63 14.36
CA ILE A 186 10.38 -18.26 13.05
C ILE A 186 11.08 -17.42 11.97
N SER A 187 10.90 -16.12 11.96
CA SER A 187 11.47 -15.24 10.94
C SER A 187 12.99 -15.21 10.98
N TYR A 188 13.60 -15.33 12.16
CA TYR A 188 15.05 -15.43 12.31
C TYR A 188 15.65 -16.68 11.64
N LYS A 189 14.97 -17.81 11.76
CA LYS A 189 15.44 -19.09 11.15
C LYS A 189 15.11 -19.20 9.67
N TYR A 190 14.12 -18.47 9.21
CA TYR A 190 13.55 -18.61 7.86
C TYR A 190 13.47 -17.26 7.18
N PRO A 191 14.55 -16.83 6.52
CA PRO A 191 14.66 -15.50 5.90
C PRO A 191 13.64 -15.23 4.78
N TYR A 192 12.87 -16.24 4.38
CA TYR A 192 11.78 -16.10 3.42
C TYR A 192 10.46 -15.65 4.07
N VAL A 193 10.42 -15.58 5.38
CA VAL A 193 9.28 -15.09 6.15
C VAL A 193 9.70 -13.78 6.81
N PRO A 194 9.14 -12.65 6.44
CA PRO A 194 9.52 -11.37 7.01
C PRO A 194 9.27 -11.33 8.52
N ASN A 195 10.17 -10.71 9.26
CA ASN A 195 9.96 -10.46 10.67
C ASN A 195 9.03 -9.26 10.87
N ILE A 196 7.80 -9.54 11.25
CA ILE A 196 6.77 -8.52 11.43
C ILE A 196 6.70 -8.00 12.88
N LYS A 197 7.36 -8.65 13.83
CA LYS A 197 7.23 -8.26 15.24
C LYS A 197 7.83 -6.89 15.53
N GLU A 198 8.91 -6.55 14.89
CA GLU A 198 9.66 -5.32 15.10
C GLU A 198 9.69 -4.45 13.84
N GLY A 199 9.52 -5.08 12.68
CA GLY A 199 9.63 -4.46 11.41
C GLY A 199 8.36 -4.54 10.64
N ARG A 200 7.71 -3.75 10.24
CA ARG A 200 6.52 -3.69 9.42
C ARG A 200 6.79 -4.06 7.94
N PHE A 201 7.57 -5.10 7.69
CA PHE A 201 7.73 -5.61 6.34
C PHE A 201 6.75 -6.74 6.06
N TYR A 202 5.96 -6.64 5.00
CA TYR A 202 4.91 -7.59 4.68
C TYR A 202 5.03 -8.10 3.25
N VAL A 203 4.69 -9.37 3.06
CA VAL A 203 4.57 -10.00 1.75
C VAL A 203 3.16 -10.59 1.57
N PHE A 204 2.58 -10.36 0.41
CA PHE A 204 1.23 -10.79 0.06
C PHE A 204 1.24 -11.53 -1.28
N PRO A 205 1.43 -12.86 -1.27
CA PRO A 205 1.56 -13.63 -2.52
C PRO A 205 0.30 -13.57 -3.42
N LYS A 206 -0.89 -13.39 -2.83
CA LYS A 206 -2.12 -13.32 -3.61
C LYS A 206 -2.26 -12.03 -4.40
N SER A 207 -1.92 -10.91 -3.79
CA SER A 207 -1.93 -9.60 -4.44
C SER A 207 -0.63 -9.28 -5.17
N LYS A 208 0.38 -10.16 -5.07
CA LYS A 208 1.73 -9.95 -5.60
C LYS A 208 2.36 -8.65 -5.08
N THR A 209 2.20 -8.42 -3.78
CA THR A 209 2.61 -7.17 -3.13
C THR A 209 3.68 -7.41 -2.08
N VAL A 210 4.63 -6.49 -2.00
CA VAL A 210 5.54 -6.33 -0.86
C VAL A 210 5.47 -4.89 -0.37
N THR A 211 5.46 -4.69 0.94
CA THR A 211 5.27 -3.35 1.50
C THR A 211 6.05 -3.13 2.79
N HIS A 212 6.28 -1.86 3.09
CA HIS A 212 6.87 -1.30 4.29
C HIS A 212 8.37 -1.49 4.47
N HIS A 213 8.82 -1.30 5.67
CA HIS A 213 10.15 -0.91 6.12
C HIS A 213 11.24 -1.91 5.78
N ILE A 214 12.16 -1.50 4.92
CA ILE A 214 13.35 -2.27 4.55
C ILE A 214 14.43 -2.30 5.63
N GLU A 215 14.38 -1.41 6.63
CA GLU A 215 15.35 -1.35 7.74
C GLU A 215 15.39 -2.62 8.57
N PHE A 216 14.34 -3.38 8.53
CA PHE A 216 14.24 -4.67 9.23
C PHE A 216 14.68 -5.85 8.37
N LEU A 217 15.03 -5.60 7.12
CA LEU A 217 15.61 -6.58 6.23
C LEU A 217 17.13 -6.51 6.31
N LYS A 218 17.79 -7.67 6.44
CA LYS A 218 19.23 -7.76 6.57
C LYS A 218 19.97 -7.08 5.41
N ASP A 219 19.48 -7.28 4.20
CA ASP A 219 20.07 -6.75 2.98
C ASP A 219 19.20 -5.61 2.40
N GLY A 220 18.33 -4.98 3.21
CA GLY A 220 17.53 -3.81 2.84
C GLY A 220 16.75 -3.99 1.56
N ILE A 221 16.89 -3.03 0.65
CA ILE A 221 16.18 -2.98 -0.64
C ILE A 221 16.47 -4.20 -1.53
N GLU A 222 17.69 -4.75 -1.48
CA GLU A 222 18.06 -5.93 -2.28
C GLU A 222 17.31 -7.18 -1.82
N GLN A 223 17.07 -7.32 -0.52
CA GLN A 223 16.24 -8.39 -0.01
C GLN A 223 14.76 -8.18 -0.38
N LYS A 224 14.26 -6.96 -0.37
CA LYS A 224 12.91 -6.60 -0.81
C LYS A 224 12.69 -6.96 -2.29
N LYS A 225 13.64 -6.65 -3.17
CA LYS A 225 13.63 -7.08 -4.58
C LYS A 225 13.49 -8.60 -4.72
N GLY A 226 14.22 -9.35 -3.91
CA GLY A 226 14.12 -10.80 -3.89
C GLY A 226 12.74 -11.32 -3.46
N TYR A 227 12.14 -10.73 -2.43
CA TYR A 227 10.76 -11.06 -2.05
C TYR A 227 9.76 -10.68 -3.13
N PHE A 228 9.97 -9.55 -3.79
CA PHE A 228 9.14 -9.13 -4.92
C PHE A 228 9.19 -10.14 -6.08
N ASN A 229 10.38 -10.63 -6.44
CA ASN A 229 10.52 -11.70 -7.44
C ASN A 229 9.68 -12.94 -7.07
N ILE A 230 9.73 -13.36 -5.80
CA ILE A 230 8.97 -14.54 -5.35
C ILE A 230 7.46 -14.30 -5.43
N VAL A 231 6.94 -13.15 -4.99
CA VAL A 231 5.49 -12.89 -4.99
C VAL A 231 4.95 -12.61 -6.38
N SER A 232 5.75 -11.98 -7.24
CA SER A 232 5.38 -11.72 -8.64
C SER A 232 5.39 -12.98 -9.51
N ASP A 233 6.12 -14.01 -9.08
CA ASP A 233 6.41 -15.22 -9.86
C ASP A 233 7.28 -14.94 -11.10
N THR A 234 8.15 -13.94 -11.01
CA THR A 234 9.06 -13.51 -12.08
C THR A 234 10.43 -13.17 -11.50
N ASP A 235 11.47 -13.18 -12.32
CA ASP A 235 12.77 -12.58 -11.96
C ASP A 235 12.80 -11.12 -12.49
N TYR A 236 11.83 -10.29 -12.04
CA TYR A 236 11.72 -8.88 -12.44
C TYR A 236 12.99 -8.10 -12.08
N PHE A 237 13.59 -8.40 -10.94
CA PHE A 237 14.90 -7.92 -10.53
C PHE A 237 15.92 -9.06 -10.66
N PRO A 238 16.55 -9.25 -11.83
CA PRO A 238 17.43 -10.39 -12.08
C PRO A 238 18.70 -10.38 -11.21
N GLU A 239 19.11 -9.18 -10.74
CA GLU A 239 20.24 -9.00 -9.85
C GLU A 239 19.97 -9.39 -8.40
N ALA A 240 18.72 -9.57 -8.01
CA ALA A 240 18.35 -9.89 -6.65
C ALA A 240 18.86 -11.28 -6.23
N LYS A 241 19.42 -11.39 -5.04
CA LYS A 241 19.95 -12.65 -4.48
C LYS A 241 18.90 -13.74 -4.36
N ILE A 242 17.65 -13.37 -4.14
CA ILE A 242 16.51 -14.30 -4.01
C ILE A 242 15.75 -14.28 -5.34
N SER A 243 15.72 -15.42 -6.00
CA SER A 243 15.04 -15.58 -7.29
C SER A 243 13.62 -16.16 -7.13
N ALA A 244 12.81 -16.05 -8.18
CA ALA A 244 11.45 -16.61 -8.24
C ALA A 244 11.42 -18.15 -8.42
N LYS A 245 12.53 -18.87 -8.22
CA LYS A 245 12.57 -20.33 -8.35
C LYS A 245 11.48 -21.00 -7.53
N ALA A 246 10.89 -22.05 -8.08
CA ALA A 246 9.78 -22.79 -7.47
C ALA A 246 10.01 -23.17 -6.01
N TRP A 247 11.26 -23.55 -5.67
CA TRP A 247 11.65 -23.90 -4.30
C TRP A 247 11.57 -22.71 -3.32
N ASN A 248 11.99 -21.51 -3.74
CA ASN A 248 11.90 -20.31 -2.92
C ASN A 248 10.45 -19.89 -2.71
N ARG A 249 9.61 -19.97 -3.76
CA ARG A 249 8.16 -19.74 -3.66
C ARG A 249 7.48 -20.74 -2.74
N PHE A 250 7.83 -22.04 -2.87
CA PHE A 250 7.31 -23.07 -1.98
C PHE A 250 7.66 -22.80 -0.52
N LYS A 251 8.93 -22.52 -0.22
CA LYS A 251 9.37 -22.18 1.14
C LYS A 251 8.59 -21.00 1.70
N MET A 252 8.47 -19.90 0.96
CA MET A 252 7.76 -18.73 1.42
C MET A 252 6.28 -19.04 1.67
N ARG A 253 5.60 -19.70 0.75
CA ARG A 253 4.18 -20.07 0.88
C ARG A 253 3.94 -21.03 2.03
N PHE A 254 4.83 -22.02 2.21
CA PHE A 254 4.77 -22.96 3.31
C PHE A 254 4.87 -22.23 4.65
N TRP A 255 5.84 -21.34 4.82
CA TRP A 255 6.03 -20.60 6.07
C TRP A 255 4.92 -19.60 6.33
N ILE A 256 4.44 -18.89 5.34
CA ILE A 256 3.25 -18.02 5.47
C ILE A 256 2.02 -18.85 5.86
N GLY A 257 1.85 -20.03 5.27
CA GLY A 257 0.78 -20.96 5.65
C GLY A 257 0.90 -21.43 7.10
N LEU A 258 2.11 -21.81 7.53
CA LEU A 258 2.39 -22.28 8.89
C LEU A 258 2.14 -21.16 9.92
N THR A 259 2.55 -19.92 9.63
CA THR A 259 2.35 -18.79 10.53
C THR A 259 0.87 -18.51 10.82
N LYS A 260 -0.03 -18.81 9.87
CA LYS A 260 -1.47 -18.71 10.10
C LYS A 260 -1.97 -19.65 11.22
N CYS A 261 -1.26 -20.72 11.49
CA CYS A 261 -1.59 -21.66 12.56
C CYS A 261 -1.10 -21.19 13.94
N PHE A 262 -0.07 -20.36 14.00
CA PHE A 262 0.60 -19.96 15.24
C PHE A 262 0.34 -18.53 15.68
N VAL A 263 -0.31 -17.73 14.86
CA VAL A 263 -0.50 -16.31 15.12
C VAL A 263 -1.93 -16.02 15.55
N LYS A 264 -2.09 -15.17 16.58
CA LYS A 264 -3.37 -14.52 16.83
C LYS A 264 -3.83 -13.88 15.53
N ARG A 265 -5.01 -14.28 15.06
CA ARG A 265 -5.58 -13.83 13.78
C ARG A 265 -6.11 -12.38 13.85
N SER A 266 -5.46 -11.56 14.62
CA SER A 266 -5.88 -10.20 14.87
C SER A 266 -6.09 -9.40 13.58
N TRP A 267 -5.24 -9.61 12.62
CA TRP A 267 -5.27 -8.93 11.31
C TRP A 267 -6.20 -9.57 10.28
N TYR A 268 -6.93 -10.63 10.65
CA TYR A 268 -7.88 -11.33 9.80
C TYR A 268 -9.33 -11.12 10.24
N SER A 269 -9.60 -10.09 10.99
CA SER A 269 -10.96 -9.75 11.37
C SER A 269 -11.83 -9.58 10.12
N LYS A 270 -12.89 -10.38 10.06
CA LYS A 270 -13.97 -10.21 9.07
C LYS A 270 -15.07 -9.31 9.61
N LYS A 271 -14.76 -8.49 10.59
CA LYS A 271 -15.73 -7.61 11.19
C LYS A 271 -16.37 -6.74 10.13
N THR A 272 -17.61 -6.43 10.31
CA THR A 272 -18.33 -5.51 9.47
C THR A 272 -18.33 -4.12 10.11
N TYR A 273 -18.52 -3.10 9.31
CA TYR A 273 -18.62 -1.72 9.76
C TYR A 273 -19.63 -1.50 10.91
N LYS A 274 -20.69 -2.31 10.93
CA LYS A 274 -21.77 -2.24 11.95
C LYS A 274 -21.37 -2.79 13.32
N GLU A 275 -20.28 -3.53 13.42
CA GLU A 275 -19.82 -4.13 14.68
C GLU A 275 -18.93 -3.19 15.52
N ILE A 276 -18.72 -1.95 15.06
CA ILE A 276 -17.96 -0.92 15.82
C ILE A 276 -18.82 -0.28 16.92
N GLU A 277 -20.13 -0.47 16.88
CA GLU A 277 -21.08 0.18 17.80
C GLU A 277 -21.30 -0.59 19.12
N GLU A 278 -20.67 -1.75 19.31
CA GLU A 278 -20.63 -2.53 20.55
C GLU A 278 -19.25 -2.44 21.24
#